data_e81c8bc7c3e5bdd8e7c1786c6989bda5
#
_entry.id   e81c8bc7c3e5bdd8e7c1786c6989bda5
#
_cell.length_a   1.000
_cell.length_b   1.000
_cell.length_c   1.000
_cell.angle_alpha   90.00
_cell.angle_beta   90.00
_cell.angle_gamma   90.00
#
_symmetry.space_group_name_H-M   'P 1'
#
loop_
_entity.id
_entity.type
_entity.pdbx_description
1 polymer ?
#
loop_
_entity_poly.entity_id
_entity_poly.type
_entity_poly.pdbx_seq_one_letter_code
_entity_poly.pdbx_strand_id
1 'polypeptide(L)'
;MLFITNRFPTQSIRSRKGRRFTFDLNNNAPSNSVFYCETGSDGHHTEITSGELLKRVRESECRQILLYLHGFNNLPDVVFERAAMLQKFCDEAKPKEVLVLPLVWPCDNDKGVVKDYWDDQKSADQSGYSFARVLERFMEWRNSSDNEPDVAPCLKRINLISHSMGNRVLRQTLAAWDQYDLASGVPLLLRNTFMVAADVVNETLHEGQLGELISHASRNVVVYYASDDLALRASKAANLRNKVASRRLGHTGPENIKRTPRNVFQVDCDDINTSYDRPTGHMYFLSNGNGKTQGQVFEHMFECIVNGRVFPDDPDQRSIILK
;
A
#
# COMPACT_ATOMS: atom_id res chain seq x y z
N MET A 1 -17.14 -1.15 5.58
CA MET A 1 -15.70 -1.30 5.24
C MET A 1 -14.87 -0.78 6.40
N LEU A 2 -13.87 -1.53 6.87
CA LEU A 2 -12.88 -1.05 7.84
C LEU A 2 -11.78 -0.25 7.14
N PHE A 3 -11.26 0.80 7.77
CA PHE A 3 -10.11 1.56 7.25
C PHE A 3 -9.30 2.23 8.37
N ILE A 4 -8.07 2.61 8.04
CA ILE A 4 -7.16 3.32 8.94
C ILE A 4 -6.72 4.60 8.23
N THR A 5 -6.65 5.71 8.96
CA THR A 5 -6.25 6.99 8.38
C THR A 5 -5.46 7.85 9.36
N ASN A 6 -4.52 8.61 8.81
CA ASN A 6 -3.87 9.72 9.51
C ASN A 6 -4.27 11.08 8.91
N ARG A 7 -5.30 11.12 8.05
CA ARG A 7 -5.89 12.38 7.60
C ARG A 7 -6.68 13.04 8.72
N PHE A 8 -6.59 14.36 8.82
CA PHE A 8 -7.35 15.11 9.83
C PHE A 8 -8.86 14.94 9.64
N PRO A 9 -9.61 14.75 10.74
CA PRO A 9 -11.05 14.91 10.72
C PRO A 9 -11.45 16.39 10.82
N THR A 10 -12.65 16.74 10.35
CA THR A 10 -13.26 18.06 10.60
C THR A 10 -13.62 18.28 12.07
N GLN A 11 -13.69 17.19 12.84
CA GLN A 11 -13.92 17.19 14.28
C GLN A 11 -12.59 17.36 15.06
N SER A 12 -12.67 17.30 16.39
CA SER A 12 -11.47 17.31 17.22
C SER A 12 -10.45 16.24 16.82
N ILE A 13 -9.16 16.58 16.84
CA ILE A 13 -8.05 15.63 16.61
C ILE A 13 -7.91 14.56 17.71
N ARG A 14 -8.57 14.74 18.86
CA ARG A 14 -8.60 13.72 19.91
C ARG A 14 -9.49 12.57 19.48
N SER A 15 -8.92 11.37 19.45
CA SER A 15 -9.64 10.14 19.14
C SER A 15 -10.82 9.94 20.09
N ARG A 16 -11.98 9.52 19.56
CA ARG A 16 -13.20 9.27 20.34
C ARG A 16 -14.02 8.16 19.71
N LYS A 17 -14.09 7.01 20.38
CA LYS A 17 -14.91 5.89 19.97
C LYS A 17 -16.38 6.29 19.76
N GLY A 18 -16.97 5.83 18.64
CA GLY A 18 -18.38 5.96 18.33
C GLY A 18 -18.78 7.32 17.76
N ARG A 19 -17.81 8.24 17.54
CA ARG A 19 -18.15 9.51 16.89
C ARG A 19 -18.23 9.35 15.37
N ARG A 20 -19.05 10.18 14.74
CA ARG A 20 -19.03 10.35 13.29
C ARG A 20 -17.68 10.92 12.88
N PHE A 21 -17.05 10.32 11.87
CA PHE A 21 -15.79 10.76 11.31
C PHE A 21 -16.00 11.38 9.93
N THR A 22 -15.56 12.63 9.74
CA THR A 22 -15.64 13.33 8.46
C THR A 22 -14.26 13.85 8.12
N PHE A 23 -13.76 13.58 6.93
CA PHE A 23 -12.45 14.02 6.49
C PHE A 23 -12.38 15.54 6.32
N ASP A 24 -11.33 16.15 6.83
CA ASP A 24 -10.95 17.52 6.46
C ASP A 24 -10.21 17.48 5.13
N LEU A 25 -10.90 17.86 4.05
CA LEU A 25 -10.35 17.86 2.70
C LEU A 25 -9.52 19.13 2.41
N ASN A 26 -9.61 20.15 3.26
CA ASN A 26 -8.85 21.39 3.11
C ASN A 26 -7.45 21.32 3.77
N ASN A 27 -7.18 20.24 4.53
CA ASN A 27 -5.92 20.04 5.21
C ASN A 27 -5.18 18.83 4.66
N ASN A 28 -4.10 19.06 3.93
CA ASN A 28 -3.24 18.01 3.36
C ASN A 28 -2.09 17.60 4.28
N ALA A 29 -1.98 18.17 5.48
CA ALA A 29 -0.99 17.71 6.43
C ALA A 29 -1.44 16.40 7.10
N PRO A 30 -0.54 15.45 7.34
CA PRO A 30 -0.86 14.25 8.09
C PRO A 30 -0.99 14.58 9.59
N SER A 31 -1.99 13.98 10.21
CA SER A 31 -2.14 14.02 11.67
C SER A 31 -1.08 13.15 12.34
N ASN A 32 -0.60 13.60 13.50
CA ASN A 32 0.16 12.74 14.41
C ASN A 32 -0.70 11.63 15.04
N SER A 33 -2.03 11.78 15.01
CA SER A 33 -2.96 10.74 15.46
C SER A 33 -3.31 9.81 14.30
N VAL A 34 -3.52 8.54 14.61
CA VAL A 34 -4.07 7.56 13.70
C VAL A 34 -5.50 7.27 14.11
N PHE A 35 -6.41 7.30 13.16
CA PHE A 35 -7.83 7.04 13.36
C PHE A 35 -8.18 5.69 12.73
N TYR A 36 -8.89 4.87 13.49
CA TYR A 36 -9.40 3.57 13.09
C TYR A 36 -10.90 3.69 12.91
N CYS A 37 -11.40 3.40 11.74
CA CYS A 37 -12.75 3.74 11.35
C CYS A 37 -13.45 2.58 10.63
N GLU A 38 -14.78 2.69 10.58
CA GLU A 38 -15.62 1.89 9.71
C GLU A 38 -16.54 2.76 8.88
N THR A 39 -16.84 2.32 7.67
CA THR A 39 -17.92 2.84 6.84
C THR A 39 -19.13 1.95 7.00
N GLY A 40 -20.24 2.51 7.47
CA GLY A 40 -21.53 1.82 7.58
C GLY A 40 -22.19 1.59 6.21
N SER A 41 -23.31 0.88 6.21
CA SER A 41 -24.14 0.65 5.02
C SER A 41 -24.80 1.93 4.49
N ASP A 42 -24.90 2.94 5.33
CA ASP A 42 -25.41 4.29 5.01
C ASP A 42 -24.34 5.21 4.40
N GLY A 43 -23.12 4.71 4.20
CA GLY A 43 -21.97 5.46 3.67
C GLY A 43 -21.29 6.37 4.69
N HIS A 44 -21.78 6.45 5.94
CA HIS A 44 -21.16 7.26 6.97
C HIS A 44 -19.97 6.53 7.63
N HIS A 45 -18.94 7.33 7.98
CA HIS A 45 -17.81 6.82 8.71
C HIS A 45 -17.98 7.04 10.21
N THR A 46 -17.62 6.01 10.98
CA THR A 46 -17.63 6.04 12.45
C THR A 46 -16.23 5.68 12.94
N GLU A 47 -15.68 6.49 13.85
CA GLU A 47 -14.43 6.18 14.51
C GLU A 47 -14.62 5.06 15.54
N ILE A 48 -13.80 4.04 15.45
CA ILE A 48 -13.67 2.94 16.39
C ILE A 48 -12.29 2.97 17.04
N THR A 49 -11.97 2.06 17.94
CA THR A 49 -10.62 1.95 18.50
C THR A 49 -9.76 1.00 17.66
N SER A 50 -8.42 1.07 17.81
CA SER A 50 -7.52 0.10 17.21
C SER A 50 -7.84 -1.33 17.64
N GLY A 51 -8.11 -1.54 18.93
CA GLY A 51 -8.51 -2.85 19.47
C GLY A 51 -9.81 -3.37 18.84
N GLU A 52 -10.81 -2.50 18.65
CA GLU A 52 -12.08 -2.88 18.00
C GLU A 52 -11.87 -3.26 16.54
N LEU A 53 -11.08 -2.46 15.79
CA LEU A 53 -10.76 -2.78 14.40
C LEU A 53 -10.04 -4.13 14.29
N LEU A 54 -9.00 -4.34 15.09
CA LEU A 54 -8.23 -5.58 15.07
C LEU A 54 -9.05 -6.80 15.52
N LYS A 55 -9.98 -6.60 16.49
CA LYS A 55 -10.95 -7.63 16.86
C LYS A 55 -11.82 -8.03 15.66
N ARG A 56 -12.41 -7.06 14.94
CA ARG A 56 -13.24 -7.35 13.76
C ARG A 56 -12.44 -7.99 12.63
N VAL A 57 -11.18 -7.60 12.46
CA VAL A 57 -10.27 -8.26 11.52
C VAL A 57 -10.05 -9.72 11.93
N ARG A 58 -9.84 -10.01 13.21
CA ARG A 58 -9.68 -11.38 13.72
C ARG A 58 -10.94 -12.22 13.51
N GLU A 59 -12.11 -11.66 13.81
CA GLU A 59 -13.42 -12.31 13.72
C GLU A 59 -13.94 -12.45 12.28
N SER A 60 -13.34 -11.71 11.32
CA SER A 60 -13.73 -11.86 9.92
C SER A 60 -13.46 -13.29 9.44
N GLU A 61 -14.32 -13.80 8.55
CA GLU A 61 -14.16 -15.13 7.95
C GLU A 61 -12.98 -15.20 6.97
N CYS A 62 -12.39 -14.06 6.60
CA CYS A 62 -11.27 -14.00 5.67
C CYS A 62 -9.99 -14.57 6.28
N ARG A 63 -9.22 -15.29 5.46
CA ARG A 63 -7.97 -15.94 5.88
C ARG A 63 -6.78 -15.02 5.91
N GLN A 64 -6.80 -13.96 5.10
CA GLN A 64 -5.69 -13.04 4.90
C GLN A 64 -6.18 -11.59 4.94
N ILE A 65 -5.25 -10.67 5.21
CA ILE A 65 -5.47 -9.23 5.17
C ILE A 65 -4.68 -8.68 3.99
N LEU A 66 -5.27 -7.73 3.27
CA LEU A 66 -4.62 -6.98 2.22
C LEU A 66 -4.69 -5.49 2.55
N LEU A 67 -3.59 -4.95 3.06
CA LEU A 67 -3.42 -3.52 3.26
C LEU A 67 -3.31 -2.83 1.89
N TYR A 68 -4.01 -1.72 1.70
CA TYR A 68 -3.96 -0.94 0.47
C TYR A 68 -3.51 0.49 0.73
N LEU A 69 -2.30 0.85 0.27
CA LEU A 69 -1.75 2.21 0.26
C LEU A 69 -1.97 2.84 -1.11
N HIS A 70 -2.78 3.90 -1.16
CA HIS A 70 -3.12 4.60 -2.40
C HIS A 70 -2.01 5.55 -2.87
N GLY A 71 -2.13 6.01 -4.12
CA GLY A 71 -1.21 6.94 -4.76
C GLY A 71 -1.56 8.42 -4.55
N PHE A 72 -0.79 9.28 -5.23
CA PHE A 72 -0.96 10.71 -5.34
C PHE A 72 -2.35 11.10 -5.84
N ASN A 73 -2.83 12.28 -5.42
CA ASN A 73 -4.06 12.90 -5.91
C ASN A 73 -5.33 12.04 -5.71
N ASN A 74 -5.35 11.18 -4.69
CA ASN A 74 -6.51 10.34 -4.38
C ASN A 74 -7.23 10.83 -3.13
N LEU A 75 -8.38 11.49 -3.32
CA LEU A 75 -9.27 11.82 -2.22
C LEU A 75 -9.90 10.54 -1.62
N PRO A 76 -10.37 10.59 -0.37
CA PRO A 76 -10.88 9.40 0.33
C PRO A 76 -11.94 8.62 -0.46
N ASP A 77 -12.86 9.29 -1.14
CA ASP A 77 -13.91 8.62 -1.92
C ASP A 77 -13.33 7.72 -3.03
N VAL A 78 -12.31 8.22 -3.75
CA VAL A 78 -11.61 7.45 -4.78
C VAL A 78 -10.87 6.26 -4.17
N VAL A 79 -10.27 6.44 -2.97
CA VAL A 79 -9.59 5.35 -2.26
C VAL A 79 -10.59 4.26 -1.86
N PHE A 80 -11.77 4.65 -1.35
CA PHE A 80 -12.81 3.69 -0.96
C PHE A 80 -13.43 2.97 -2.16
N GLU A 81 -13.64 3.66 -3.27
CA GLU A 81 -14.13 3.05 -4.51
C GLU A 81 -13.15 1.96 -5.00
N ARG A 82 -11.86 2.26 -5.03
CA ARG A 82 -10.81 1.31 -5.43
C ARG A 82 -10.69 0.15 -4.45
N ALA A 83 -10.74 0.43 -3.15
CA ALA A 83 -10.72 -0.61 -2.13
C ALA A 83 -11.94 -1.53 -2.22
N ALA A 84 -13.12 -0.99 -2.52
CA ALA A 84 -14.34 -1.78 -2.74
C ALA A 84 -14.23 -2.64 -4.01
N MET A 85 -13.67 -2.10 -5.10
CA MET A 85 -13.40 -2.87 -6.32
C MET A 85 -12.39 -4.01 -6.05
N LEU A 86 -11.32 -3.71 -5.32
CA LEU A 86 -10.31 -4.70 -4.94
C LEU A 86 -10.93 -5.81 -4.09
N GLN A 87 -11.79 -5.46 -3.10
CA GLN A 87 -12.51 -6.45 -2.29
C GLN A 87 -13.44 -7.31 -3.16
N LYS A 88 -14.22 -6.68 -4.04
CA LYS A 88 -15.09 -7.39 -4.97
C LYS A 88 -14.32 -8.41 -5.81
N PHE A 89 -13.20 -8.01 -6.39
CA PHE A 89 -12.39 -8.92 -7.20
C PHE A 89 -11.77 -10.06 -6.39
N CYS A 90 -11.35 -9.78 -5.15
CA CYS A 90 -10.90 -10.84 -4.24
C CYS A 90 -12.03 -11.84 -3.95
N ASP A 91 -13.24 -11.36 -3.70
CA ASP A 91 -14.40 -12.21 -3.38
C ASP A 91 -14.89 -13.03 -4.60
N GLU A 92 -14.81 -12.44 -5.80
CA GLU A 92 -15.12 -13.14 -7.06
C GLU A 92 -14.07 -14.23 -7.37
N ALA A 93 -12.79 -13.95 -7.14
CA ALA A 93 -11.72 -14.91 -7.37
C ALA A 93 -11.74 -16.06 -6.36
N LYS A 94 -11.90 -15.75 -5.07
CA LYS A 94 -12.03 -16.73 -3.99
C LYS A 94 -12.70 -16.11 -2.76
N PRO A 95 -13.97 -16.41 -2.53
CA PRO A 95 -14.72 -15.87 -1.38
C PRO A 95 -14.02 -16.15 -0.04
N LYS A 96 -14.05 -15.17 0.86
CA LYS A 96 -13.49 -15.27 2.22
C LYS A 96 -11.97 -15.52 2.28
N GLU A 97 -11.25 -15.29 1.19
CA GLU A 97 -9.80 -15.43 1.22
C GLU A 97 -9.14 -14.17 1.78
N VAL A 98 -9.56 -12.98 1.32
CA VAL A 98 -8.88 -11.71 1.59
C VAL A 98 -9.85 -10.67 2.13
N LEU A 99 -9.46 -9.99 3.22
CA LEU A 99 -10.08 -8.76 3.71
C LEU A 99 -9.22 -7.57 3.30
N VAL A 100 -9.77 -6.68 2.48
CA VAL A 100 -9.09 -5.44 2.06
C VAL A 100 -9.23 -4.38 3.14
N LEU A 101 -8.11 -3.78 3.54
CA LEU A 101 -8.04 -2.74 4.56
C LEU A 101 -7.28 -1.53 4.02
N PRO A 102 -7.94 -0.47 3.55
CA PRO A 102 -7.28 0.72 3.05
C PRO A 102 -6.62 1.52 4.17
N LEU A 103 -5.40 2.01 3.88
CA LEU A 103 -4.63 2.96 4.67
C LEU A 103 -4.70 4.31 3.95
N VAL A 104 -5.52 5.24 4.48
CA VAL A 104 -5.83 6.52 3.82
C VAL A 104 -4.92 7.61 4.38
N TRP A 105 -3.95 8.06 3.57
CA TRP A 105 -3.07 9.16 3.90
C TRP A 105 -3.52 10.46 3.19
N PRO A 106 -3.13 11.66 3.69
CA PRO A 106 -3.59 12.92 3.10
C PRO A 106 -3.01 13.15 1.70
N CYS A 107 -3.90 13.38 0.73
CA CYS A 107 -3.62 13.88 -0.61
C CYS A 107 -4.59 15.02 -0.91
N ASP A 108 -4.18 15.96 -1.75
CA ASP A 108 -5.07 17.00 -2.27
C ASP A 108 -5.04 17.08 -3.81
N ASN A 109 -5.92 17.91 -4.37
CA ASN A 109 -6.02 18.13 -5.81
C ASN A 109 -6.54 19.55 -6.14
N ASP A 110 -6.21 20.52 -5.29
CA ASP A 110 -6.81 21.86 -5.30
C ASP A 110 -5.89 22.97 -5.86
N LYS A 111 -4.59 22.71 -6.06
CA LYS A 111 -3.57 23.71 -6.44
C LYS A 111 -2.94 23.46 -7.81
N GLY A 112 -3.36 22.38 -8.48
CA GLY A 112 -2.83 21.94 -9.77
C GLY A 112 -1.68 20.93 -9.65
N VAL A 113 -1.61 20.02 -10.63
CA VAL A 113 -0.84 18.77 -10.63
C VAL A 113 0.58 18.89 -10.07
N VAL A 114 1.34 19.92 -10.45
CA VAL A 114 2.76 20.05 -10.03
C VAL A 114 2.88 20.44 -8.56
N LYS A 115 2.02 21.35 -8.08
CA LYS A 115 2.06 21.83 -6.70
C LYS A 115 1.51 20.79 -5.76
N ASP A 116 0.39 20.17 -6.11
CA ASP A 116 -0.22 19.05 -5.38
C ASP A 116 0.77 17.89 -5.28
N TYR A 117 1.51 17.58 -6.35
CA TYR A 117 2.52 16.53 -6.34
C TYR A 117 3.61 16.78 -5.28
N TRP A 118 4.08 18.03 -5.12
CA TRP A 118 5.10 18.32 -4.10
C TRP A 118 4.54 18.39 -2.68
N ASP A 119 3.32 18.87 -2.53
CA ASP A 119 2.66 18.90 -1.22
C ASP A 119 2.34 17.47 -0.77
N ASP A 120 1.87 16.62 -1.66
CA ASP A 120 1.60 15.21 -1.40
C ASP A 120 2.90 14.42 -1.09
N GLN A 121 4.04 14.76 -1.72
CA GLN A 121 5.32 14.14 -1.35
C GLN A 121 5.68 14.39 0.12
N LYS A 122 5.46 15.61 0.61
CA LYS A 122 5.71 15.94 2.04
C LYS A 122 4.75 15.18 2.95
N SER A 123 3.47 15.13 2.56
CA SER A 123 2.45 14.40 3.30
C SER A 123 2.75 12.89 3.34
N ALA A 124 3.24 12.33 2.24
CA ALA A 124 3.68 10.94 2.18
C ALA A 124 4.83 10.66 3.14
N ASP A 125 5.88 11.49 3.13
CA ASP A 125 7.04 11.33 4.01
C ASP A 125 6.65 11.43 5.49
N GLN A 126 5.82 12.41 5.86
CA GLN A 126 5.37 12.60 7.23
C GLN A 126 4.38 11.51 7.68
N SER A 127 3.57 10.96 6.77
CA SER A 127 2.64 9.86 7.07
C SER A 127 3.36 8.59 7.51
N GLY A 128 4.62 8.41 7.11
CA GLY A 128 5.45 7.28 7.52
C GLY A 128 5.51 7.10 9.04
N TYR A 129 5.65 8.18 9.81
CA TYR A 129 5.67 8.12 11.27
C TYR A 129 4.36 7.62 11.89
N SER A 130 3.22 8.00 11.30
CA SER A 130 1.92 7.56 11.77
C SER A 130 1.68 6.08 11.45
N PHE A 131 2.03 5.66 10.24
CA PHE A 131 1.84 4.27 9.83
C PHE A 131 2.86 3.30 10.43
N ALA A 132 4.04 3.75 10.86
CA ALA A 132 4.95 2.93 11.67
C ALA A 132 4.23 2.42 12.93
N ARG A 133 3.50 3.30 13.63
CA ARG A 133 2.69 2.92 14.80
C ARG A 133 1.51 1.99 14.45
N VAL A 134 1.00 2.06 13.23
CA VAL A 134 -0.01 1.09 12.77
C VAL A 134 0.60 -0.31 12.65
N LEU A 135 1.79 -0.41 12.05
CA LEU A 135 2.48 -1.70 11.93
C LEU A 135 2.86 -2.27 13.31
N GLU A 136 3.32 -1.42 14.23
CA GLU A 136 3.57 -1.80 15.63
C GLU A 136 2.30 -2.39 16.26
N ARG A 137 1.14 -1.73 16.11
CA ARG A 137 -0.14 -2.25 16.61
C ARG A 137 -0.53 -3.59 16.00
N PHE A 138 -0.24 -3.82 14.74
CA PHE A 138 -0.44 -5.14 14.11
C PHE A 138 0.49 -6.20 14.71
N MET A 139 1.74 -5.85 15.03
CA MET A 139 2.68 -6.76 15.70
C MET A 139 2.25 -7.08 17.12
N GLU A 140 1.92 -6.07 17.93
CA GLU A 140 1.39 -6.25 19.28
C GLU A 140 0.14 -7.15 19.27
N TRP A 141 -0.77 -6.91 18.33
CA TRP A 141 -1.97 -7.72 18.19
C TRP A 141 -1.69 -9.19 17.85
N ARG A 142 -0.70 -9.44 17.00
CA ARG A 142 -0.29 -10.82 16.70
C ARG A 142 0.32 -11.50 17.92
N ASN A 143 1.09 -10.78 18.72
CA ASN A 143 1.80 -11.29 19.88
C ASN A 143 0.91 -11.30 21.14
N SER A 144 -0.21 -10.56 21.17
CA SER A 144 -1.09 -10.48 22.36
C SER A 144 -1.71 -11.80 22.77
N SER A 145 -1.82 -12.75 21.86
CA SER A 145 -2.28 -14.12 22.18
C SER A 145 -1.30 -14.89 23.07
N ASP A 146 -0.03 -14.50 23.11
CA ASP A 146 0.98 -15.17 23.95
C ASP A 146 0.77 -14.87 25.44
N ASN A 147 0.04 -13.79 25.77
CA ASN A 147 -0.26 -13.36 27.14
C ASN A 147 -1.66 -13.75 27.64
N GLU A 148 -2.51 -14.25 26.75
CA GLU A 148 -3.88 -14.68 27.07
C GLU A 148 -4.05 -16.17 26.70
N PRO A 149 -3.87 -17.11 27.64
CA PRO A 149 -3.81 -18.58 27.35
C PRO A 149 -5.08 -19.11 26.66
N ASP A 150 -6.21 -18.46 26.83
CA ASP A 150 -7.50 -18.86 26.25
C ASP A 150 -7.81 -18.27 24.89
N VAL A 151 -6.92 -17.42 24.35
CA VAL A 151 -7.11 -16.77 23.04
C VAL A 151 -6.20 -17.40 22.00
N ALA A 152 -6.79 -18.06 21.01
CA ALA A 152 -6.03 -18.65 19.90
C ALA A 152 -5.24 -17.57 19.12
N PRO A 153 -3.99 -17.84 18.74
CA PRO A 153 -3.16 -16.87 17.99
C PRO A 153 -3.82 -16.53 16.65
N CYS A 154 -3.72 -15.26 16.25
CA CYS A 154 -4.22 -14.86 14.95
C CYS A 154 -3.26 -15.26 13.84
N LEU A 155 -3.62 -16.28 13.06
CA LEU A 155 -2.82 -16.83 11.98
C LEU A 155 -3.06 -16.12 10.63
N LYS A 156 -3.83 -15.03 10.59
CA LYS A 156 -4.07 -14.28 9.33
C LYS A 156 -2.75 -13.72 8.79
N ARG A 157 -2.53 -13.98 7.52
CA ARG A 157 -1.36 -13.45 6.80
C ARG A 157 -1.66 -12.02 6.38
N ILE A 158 -0.66 -11.14 6.45
CA ILE A 158 -0.77 -9.75 6.04
C ILE A 158 -0.04 -9.57 4.73
N ASN A 159 -0.74 -9.06 3.72
CA ASN A 159 -0.20 -8.66 2.43
C ASN A 159 -0.40 -7.13 2.29
N LEU A 160 0.38 -6.51 1.41
CA LEU A 160 0.28 -5.07 1.16
C LEU A 160 0.38 -4.77 -0.33
N ILE A 161 -0.56 -3.97 -0.85
CA ILE A 161 -0.45 -3.30 -2.15
C ILE A 161 -0.13 -1.84 -1.88
N SER A 162 0.91 -1.35 -2.53
CA SER A 162 1.28 0.06 -2.51
C SER A 162 1.35 0.59 -3.94
N HIS A 163 0.48 1.56 -4.25
CA HIS A 163 0.37 2.14 -5.58
C HIS A 163 1.04 3.51 -5.64
N SER A 164 1.83 3.75 -6.69
CA SER A 164 2.41 5.05 -7.02
C SER A 164 3.16 5.69 -5.84
N MET A 165 2.80 6.90 -5.41
CA MET A 165 3.38 7.61 -4.26
C MET A 165 3.12 6.92 -2.91
N GLY A 166 2.16 5.99 -2.82
CA GLY A 166 2.01 5.14 -1.66
C GLY A 166 3.28 4.34 -1.32
N ASN A 167 4.10 4.02 -2.32
CA ASN A 167 5.41 3.38 -2.11
C ASN A 167 6.41 4.28 -1.37
N ARG A 168 6.27 5.59 -1.49
CA ARG A 168 7.03 6.55 -0.69
C ARG A 168 6.57 6.51 0.77
N VAL A 169 5.25 6.45 1.00
CA VAL A 169 4.69 6.26 2.35
C VAL A 169 5.22 4.96 2.96
N LEU A 170 5.14 3.84 2.24
CA LEU A 170 5.63 2.53 2.70
C LEU A 170 7.11 2.59 3.10
N ARG A 171 7.96 3.13 2.23
CA ARG A 171 9.39 3.28 2.49
C ARG A 171 9.67 4.09 3.75
N GLN A 172 8.99 5.23 3.91
CA GLN A 172 9.15 6.07 5.09
C GLN A 172 8.57 5.44 6.36
N THR A 173 7.51 4.65 6.23
CA THR A 173 6.92 3.89 7.33
C THR A 173 7.94 2.92 7.94
N LEU A 174 8.60 2.15 7.10
CA LEU A 174 9.59 1.18 7.56
C LEU A 174 10.87 1.85 8.07
N ALA A 175 11.29 2.94 7.45
CA ALA A 175 12.42 3.74 7.93
C ALA A 175 12.16 4.37 9.29
N ALA A 176 10.95 4.92 9.50
CA ALA A 176 10.56 5.47 10.80
C ALA A 176 10.48 4.37 11.86
N TRP A 177 9.97 3.20 11.51
CA TRP A 177 9.90 2.08 12.43
C TRP A 177 11.29 1.58 12.83
N ASP A 178 12.19 1.36 11.88
CA ASP A 178 13.58 0.97 12.13
C ASP A 178 14.31 1.99 13.03
N GLN A 179 14.12 3.29 12.76
CA GLN A 179 14.80 4.35 13.50
C GLN A 179 14.35 4.48 14.96
N TYR A 180 13.05 4.29 15.24
CA TYR A 180 12.48 4.67 16.55
C TYR A 180 12.16 3.49 17.45
N ASP A 181 12.04 2.28 16.93
CA ASP A 181 11.46 1.18 17.72
C ASP A 181 12.40 -0.02 17.91
N LEU A 182 13.52 -0.14 17.18
CA LEU A 182 14.13 -1.45 17.10
C LEU A 182 15.65 -1.49 17.19
N ALA A 183 16.13 -1.91 18.34
CA ALA A 183 17.50 -2.42 18.46
C ALA A 183 17.78 -3.69 17.60
N SER A 184 16.76 -4.31 17.02
CA SER A 184 16.83 -5.63 16.34
C SER A 184 16.41 -5.62 14.86
N GLY A 185 16.14 -4.43 14.27
CA GLY A 185 15.75 -4.30 12.86
C GLY A 185 14.25 -4.54 12.61
N VAL A 186 13.80 -4.33 11.37
CA VAL A 186 12.39 -4.45 10.97
C VAL A 186 11.96 -5.93 10.97
N PRO A 187 10.88 -6.30 11.67
CA PRO A 187 10.42 -7.67 11.72
C PRO A 187 9.75 -8.11 10.41
N LEU A 188 9.83 -9.41 10.10
CA LEU A 188 9.11 -10.02 8.98
C LEU A 188 7.60 -10.05 9.27
N LEU A 189 6.89 -9.02 8.89
CA LEU A 189 5.45 -8.85 9.10
C LEU A 189 4.62 -9.25 7.88
N LEU A 190 5.07 -8.86 6.69
CA LEU A 190 4.31 -8.97 5.46
C LEU A 190 4.61 -10.29 4.72
N ARG A 191 3.55 -10.96 4.25
CA ARG A 191 3.71 -12.14 3.39
C ARG A 191 4.15 -11.73 2.00
N ASN A 192 3.41 -10.82 1.39
CA ASN A 192 3.72 -10.25 0.09
C ASN A 192 3.58 -8.74 0.16
N THR A 193 4.50 -8.03 -0.47
CA THR A 193 4.42 -6.60 -0.73
C THR A 193 4.43 -6.38 -2.24
N PHE A 194 3.34 -5.83 -2.76
CA PHE A 194 3.18 -5.50 -4.18
C PHE A 194 3.40 -4.00 -4.37
N MET A 195 4.49 -3.65 -5.05
CA MET A 195 4.86 -2.28 -5.37
C MET A 195 4.44 -1.98 -6.81
N VAL A 196 3.30 -1.31 -6.99
CA VAL A 196 2.73 -1.09 -8.32
C VAL A 196 2.97 0.33 -8.77
N ALA A 197 3.48 0.51 -9.99
CA ALA A 197 3.78 1.83 -10.58
C ALA A 197 4.50 2.75 -9.58
N ALA A 198 5.50 2.22 -8.87
CA ALA A 198 6.09 2.82 -7.68
C ALA A 198 6.83 4.14 -7.98
N ASP A 199 6.36 5.26 -7.38
CA ASP A 199 6.96 6.58 -7.51
C ASP A 199 8.09 6.83 -6.50
N VAL A 200 9.07 5.94 -6.51
CA VAL A 200 10.33 6.02 -5.79
C VAL A 200 11.48 5.78 -6.77
N VAL A 201 12.70 6.15 -6.38
CA VAL A 201 13.87 5.93 -7.25
C VAL A 201 14.12 4.44 -7.48
N ASN A 202 14.59 4.07 -8.65
CA ASN A 202 14.73 2.66 -9.05
C ASN A 202 15.85 1.90 -8.34
N GLU A 203 16.76 2.61 -7.67
CA GLU A 203 17.79 2.05 -6.80
C GLU A 203 17.27 1.75 -5.38
N THR A 204 16.04 2.15 -5.05
CA THR A 204 15.52 2.16 -3.67
C THR A 204 15.59 0.80 -2.96
N LEU A 205 15.50 -0.31 -3.71
CA LEU A 205 15.53 -1.68 -3.18
C LEU A 205 16.93 -2.31 -3.18
N HIS A 206 17.98 -1.57 -3.60
CA HIS A 206 19.35 -2.09 -3.52
C HIS A 206 19.79 -2.19 -2.06
N GLU A 207 20.73 -3.09 -1.81
CA GLU A 207 21.39 -3.23 -0.50
C GLU A 207 22.00 -1.90 -0.06
N GLY A 208 21.75 -1.52 1.20
CA GLY A 208 22.18 -0.25 1.78
C GLY A 208 21.31 0.96 1.44
N GLN A 209 20.25 0.79 0.65
CA GLN A 209 19.27 1.85 0.38
C GLN A 209 18.07 1.78 1.33
N LEU A 210 17.44 2.93 1.56
CA LEU A 210 16.34 3.04 2.53
C LEU A 210 15.18 2.06 2.27
N GLY A 211 14.87 1.77 1.02
CA GLY A 211 13.80 0.85 0.65
C GLY A 211 14.17 -0.63 0.77
N GLU A 212 15.43 -0.97 1.08
CA GLU A 212 15.82 -2.35 1.40
C GLU A 212 15.00 -2.90 2.57
N LEU A 213 14.62 -2.06 3.53
CA LEU A 213 13.78 -2.42 4.67
C LEU A 213 12.43 -3.03 4.25
N ILE A 214 11.92 -2.71 3.04
CA ILE A 214 10.72 -3.34 2.50
C ILE A 214 10.93 -4.84 2.29
N SER A 215 12.13 -5.21 1.83
CA SER A 215 12.50 -6.61 1.63
C SER A 215 12.70 -7.36 2.96
N HIS A 216 13.19 -6.68 3.99
CA HIS A 216 13.33 -7.26 5.33
C HIS A 216 11.96 -7.48 5.99
N ALA A 217 11.03 -6.55 5.82
CA ALA A 217 9.66 -6.64 6.35
C ALA A 217 8.78 -7.65 5.62
N SER A 218 9.20 -8.13 4.44
CA SER A 218 8.36 -8.92 3.53
C SER A 218 9.00 -10.25 3.17
N ARG A 219 8.19 -11.31 3.08
CA ARG A 219 8.65 -12.59 2.54
C ARG A 219 8.92 -12.50 1.04
N ASN A 220 8.03 -11.82 0.29
CA ASN A 220 8.19 -11.56 -1.13
C ASN A 220 7.89 -10.07 -1.40
N VAL A 221 8.70 -9.44 -2.23
CA VAL A 221 8.49 -8.10 -2.78
C VAL A 221 8.34 -8.23 -4.30
N VAL A 222 7.21 -7.78 -4.84
CA VAL A 222 6.93 -7.86 -6.28
C VAL A 222 6.75 -6.45 -6.82
N VAL A 223 7.60 -6.04 -7.74
CA VAL A 223 7.59 -4.73 -8.39
C VAL A 223 6.94 -4.84 -9.75
N TYR A 224 5.77 -4.21 -9.93
CA TYR A 224 5.10 -4.07 -11.23
C TYR A 224 5.47 -2.73 -11.84
N TYR A 225 5.99 -2.75 -13.06
CA TYR A 225 6.47 -1.57 -13.76
C TYR A 225 6.04 -1.54 -15.22
N ALA A 226 5.97 -0.34 -15.78
CA ALA A 226 5.71 -0.12 -17.20
C ALA A 226 6.51 1.08 -17.71
N SER A 227 7.27 0.90 -18.80
CA SER A 227 8.21 1.89 -19.33
C SER A 227 7.52 3.03 -20.07
N ASP A 228 6.26 2.90 -20.39
CA ASP A 228 5.44 3.91 -21.06
C ASP A 228 4.45 4.64 -20.12
N ASP A 229 4.50 4.37 -18.80
CA ASP A 229 3.73 5.07 -17.77
C ASP A 229 3.98 6.60 -17.83
N LEU A 230 2.96 7.34 -18.30
CA LEU A 230 3.06 8.79 -18.49
C LEU A 230 3.06 9.56 -17.17
N ALA A 231 2.41 9.07 -16.13
CA ALA A 231 2.40 9.72 -14.83
C ALA A 231 3.80 9.66 -14.19
N LEU A 232 4.50 8.55 -14.28
CA LEU A 232 5.87 8.41 -13.76
C LEU A 232 6.90 9.17 -14.60
N ARG A 233 6.66 9.34 -15.91
CA ARG A 233 7.47 10.28 -16.74
C ARG A 233 7.32 11.71 -16.25
N ALA A 234 6.09 12.15 -15.96
CA ALA A 234 5.82 13.47 -15.39
C ALA A 234 6.43 13.65 -14.00
N SER A 235 6.30 12.64 -13.14
CA SER A 235 6.95 12.58 -11.83
C SER A 235 8.46 12.75 -11.93
N LYS A 236 9.12 12.04 -12.84
CA LYS A 236 10.56 12.19 -13.08
C LYS A 236 10.91 13.62 -13.47
N ALA A 237 10.15 14.25 -14.36
CA ALA A 237 10.39 15.62 -14.78
C ALA A 237 10.24 16.62 -13.62
N ALA A 238 9.23 16.44 -12.76
CA ALA A 238 9.05 17.26 -11.55
C ALA A 238 10.22 17.12 -10.57
N ASN A 239 10.76 15.91 -10.40
CA ASN A 239 11.87 15.65 -9.47
C ASN A 239 13.25 16.07 -10.00
N LEU A 240 13.42 16.27 -11.31
CA LEU A 240 14.65 16.84 -11.87
C LEU A 240 14.93 18.25 -11.33
N ARG A 241 13.89 19.03 -11.05
CA ARG A 241 14.02 20.35 -10.39
C ARG A 241 14.62 20.23 -8.98
N ASN A 242 14.39 19.11 -8.29
CA ASN A 242 14.96 18.81 -6.98
C ASN A 242 16.32 18.08 -7.07
N LYS A 243 16.98 18.10 -8.25
CA LYS A 243 18.27 17.44 -8.51
C LYS A 243 18.23 15.91 -8.37
N VAL A 244 17.06 15.29 -8.42
CA VAL A 244 16.90 13.83 -8.42
C VAL A 244 16.74 13.36 -9.85
N ALA A 245 17.84 12.88 -10.43
CA ALA A 245 17.89 12.43 -11.82
C ALA A 245 17.48 10.97 -12.04
N SER A 246 17.40 10.18 -10.95
CA SER A 246 17.13 8.75 -11.02
C SER A 246 15.77 8.42 -11.64
N ARG A 247 15.72 7.28 -12.33
CA ARG A 247 14.49 6.75 -12.89
C ARG A 247 13.54 6.30 -11.78
N ARG A 248 12.26 6.15 -12.10
CA ARG A 248 11.28 5.65 -11.14
C ARG A 248 11.18 4.13 -11.21
N LEU A 249 11.08 3.51 -10.04
CA LEU A 249 11.00 2.06 -9.87
C LEU A 249 9.81 1.48 -10.66
N GLY A 250 8.65 2.13 -10.61
CA GLY A 250 7.47 1.72 -11.38
C GLY A 250 7.54 2.00 -12.88
N HIS A 251 8.59 2.71 -13.36
CA HIS A 251 8.80 3.00 -14.77
C HIS A 251 9.80 2.06 -15.44
N THR A 252 10.79 1.56 -14.71
CA THR A 252 11.87 0.76 -15.31
C THR A 252 12.19 -0.53 -14.55
N GLY A 253 11.44 -0.83 -13.50
CA GLY A 253 11.86 -1.84 -12.54
C GLY A 253 13.11 -1.39 -11.74
N PRO A 254 13.66 -2.25 -10.87
CA PRO A 254 14.92 -2.03 -10.19
C PRO A 254 16.06 -1.75 -11.20
N GLU A 255 16.94 -0.78 -10.90
CA GLU A 255 18.08 -0.45 -11.76
C GLU A 255 18.91 -1.69 -12.08
N ASN A 256 19.12 -2.51 -11.07
CA ASN A 256 19.79 -3.80 -11.20
C ASN A 256 19.21 -4.82 -10.21
N ILE A 257 18.42 -5.75 -10.74
CA ILE A 257 17.78 -6.80 -9.94
C ILE A 257 18.79 -7.67 -9.16
N LYS A 258 20.04 -7.79 -9.64
CA LYS A 258 21.08 -8.58 -8.95
C LYS A 258 21.61 -7.89 -7.69
N ARG A 259 21.42 -6.57 -7.56
CA ARG A 259 21.79 -5.78 -6.38
C ARG A 259 20.66 -5.67 -5.36
N THR A 260 19.50 -6.26 -5.64
CA THR A 260 18.40 -6.35 -4.69
C THR A 260 18.44 -7.67 -3.94
N PRO A 261 17.88 -7.74 -2.72
CA PRO A 261 17.69 -9.00 -2.00
C PRO A 261 16.96 -10.06 -2.83
N ARG A 262 17.22 -11.34 -2.56
CA ARG A 262 16.72 -12.46 -3.38
C ARG A 262 15.19 -12.60 -3.40
N ASN A 263 14.50 -12.05 -2.42
CA ASN A 263 13.05 -12.05 -2.32
C ASN A 263 12.36 -10.91 -3.09
N VAL A 264 13.12 -10.15 -3.90
CA VAL A 264 12.62 -9.10 -4.78
C VAL A 264 12.45 -9.67 -6.19
N PHE A 265 11.24 -9.51 -6.73
CA PHE A 265 10.83 -9.91 -8.08
C PHE A 265 10.39 -8.67 -8.86
N GLN A 266 10.55 -8.68 -10.17
CA GLN A 266 10.05 -7.63 -11.05
C GLN A 266 9.14 -8.20 -12.12
N VAL A 267 8.06 -7.48 -12.43
CA VAL A 267 7.04 -7.85 -13.39
C VAL A 267 6.87 -6.73 -14.40
N ASP A 268 7.17 -7.01 -15.64
CA ASP A 268 7.00 -6.10 -16.76
C ASP A 268 5.55 -6.13 -17.24
N CYS A 269 4.94 -4.94 -17.32
CA CYS A 269 3.55 -4.74 -17.69
C CYS A 269 3.39 -3.86 -18.96
N ASP A 270 4.45 -3.65 -19.73
CA ASP A 270 4.45 -2.77 -20.93
C ASP A 270 3.37 -3.17 -21.95
N ASP A 271 3.10 -4.46 -22.09
CA ASP A 271 2.12 -4.95 -23.07
C ASP A 271 0.66 -4.69 -22.68
N ILE A 272 0.39 -4.40 -21.39
CA ILE A 272 -0.97 -4.32 -20.86
C ILE A 272 -1.36 -2.99 -20.25
N ASN A 273 -0.42 -2.21 -19.69
CA ASN A 273 -0.72 -1.03 -18.89
C ASN A 273 -1.53 0.03 -19.64
N THR A 274 -1.13 0.41 -20.86
CA THR A 274 -1.85 1.39 -21.68
C THR A 274 -3.16 0.85 -22.26
N SER A 275 -3.31 -0.47 -22.35
CA SER A 275 -4.58 -1.11 -22.70
C SER A 275 -5.59 -1.00 -21.57
N TYR A 276 -5.13 -1.08 -20.32
CA TYR A 276 -5.96 -1.06 -19.13
C TYR A 276 -6.25 0.33 -18.59
N ASP A 277 -5.36 1.31 -18.83
CA ASP A 277 -5.49 2.69 -18.33
C ASP A 277 -5.06 3.73 -19.38
N ARG A 278 -5.91 3.97 -20.37
CA ARG A 278 -5.66 4.96 -21.44
C ARG A 278 -5.98 6.38 -20.98
N PRO A 279 -5.18 7.37 -21.34
CA PRO A 279 -3.88 7.28 -22.04
C PRO A 279 -2.69 7.12 -21.08
N THR A 280 -2.92 7.11 -19.78
CA THR A 280 -1.90 7.31 -18.73
C THR A 280 -1.03 6.07 -18.50
N GLY A 281 -1.61 4.89 -18.57
CA GLY A 281 -0.93 3.62 -18.32
C GLY A 281 -0.41 3.47 -16.88
N HIS A 282 -1.12 4.04 -15.89
CA HIS A 282 -0.68 4.12 -14.50
C HIS A 282 -1.56 3.33 -13.51
N MET A 283 -2.87 3.20 -13.83
CA MET A 283 -3.86 2.51 -12.99
C MET A 283 -4.19 1.10 -13.50
N TYR A 284 -3.21 0.36 -13.96
CA TYR A 284 -3.35 -0.92 -14.65
C TYR A 284 -3.46 -2.14 -13.72
N PHE A 285 -3.50 -1.97 -12.40
CA PHE A 285 -3.37 -3.08 -11.46
C PHE A 285 -4.69 -3.70 -10.99
N LEU A 286 -5.83 -3.10 -11.28
CA LEU A 286 -7.14 -3.60 -10.86
C LEU A 286 -7.87 -4.30 -12.00
N SER A 287 -8.42 -3.53 -12.93
CA SER A 287 -9.24 -4.04 -14.01
C SER A 287 -8.51 -4.05 -15.34
N ASN A 288 -9.05 -4.77 -16.29
CA ASN A 288 -8.60 -4.82 -17.68
C ASN A 288 -9.04 -3.61 -18.52
N GLY A 289 -9.24 -2.44 -17.88
CA GLY A 289 -9.64 -1.19 -18.53
C GLY A 289 -11.14 -0.96 -18.65
N ASN A 290 -11.98 -1.95 -18.41
CA ASN A 290 -13.45 -1.81 -18.45
C ASN A 290 -14.08 -1.54 -17.05
N GLY A 291 -13.30 -1.53 -15.98
CA GLY A 291 -13.75 -1.34 -14.60
C GLY A 291 -14.62 -2.47 -14.03
N LYS A 292 -14.80 -3.56 -14.76
CA LYS A 292 -15.72 -4.65 -14.38
C LYS A 292 -15.04 -6.01 -14.26
N THR A 293 -14.05 -6.25 -15.08
CA THR A 293 -13.33 -7.52 -15.16
C THR A 293 -11.93 -7.37 -14.57
N GLN A 294 -11.49 -8.37 -13.87
CA GLN A 294 -10.14 -8.45 -13.30
C GLN A 294 -9.09 -8.30 -14.40
N GLY A 295 -8.00 -7.57 -14.09
CA GLY A 295 -6.85 -7.43 -14.96
C GLY A 295 -5.77 -8.45 -14.60
N GLN A 296 -4.86 -8.75 -15.52
CA GLN A 296 -3.79 -9.74 -15.33
C GLN A 296 -2.88 -9.43 -14.14
N VAL A 297 -2.64 -8.14 -13.85
CA VAL A 297 -1.84 -7.75 -12.67
C VAL A 297 -2.56 -8.15 -11.39
N PHE A 298 -3.88 -7.90 -11.30
CA PHE A 298 -4.67 -8.35 -10.16
C PHE A 298 -4.63 -9.89 -10.04
N GLU A 299 -4.85 -10.62 -11.14
CA GLU A 299 -4.85 -12.08 -11.16
C GLU A 299 -3.51 -12.64 -10.66
N HIS A 300 -2.39 -12.10 -11.14
CA HIS A 300 -1.05 -12.49 -10.69
C HIS A 300 -0.82 -12.17 -9.20
N MET A 301 -1.20 -10.98 -8.73
CA MET A 301 -1.12 -10.63 -7.31
C MET A 301 -1.94 -11.57 -6.45
N PHE A 302 -3.18 -11.85 -6.87
CA PHE A 302 -4.09 -12.71 -6.11
C PHE A 302 -3.60 -14.16 -6.05
N GLU A 303 -3.03 -14.67 -7.14
CA GLU A 303 -2.38 -15.98 -7.17
C GLU A 303 -1.20 -16.04 -6.17
N CYS A 304 -0.35 -14.99 -6.14
CA CYS A 304 0.73 -14.88 -5.16
C CYS A 304 0.21 -14.85 -3.71
N ILE A 305 -0.92 -14.16 -3.46
CA ILE A 305 -1.55 -14.10 -2.14
C ILE A 305 -2.01 -15.50 -1.71
N VAL A 306 -2.76 -16.18 -2.56
CA VAL A 306 -3.34 -17.50 -2.24
C VAL A 306 -2.25 -18.54 -1.98
N ASN A 307 -1.26 -18.60 -2.84
CA ASN A 307 -0.21 -19.62 -2.78
C ASN A 307 0.97 -19.19 -1.88
N GLY A 308 1.16 -17.90 -1.65
CA GLY A 308 2.25 -17.33 -0.85
C GLY A 308 3.62 -17.46 -1.50
N ARG A 309 3.67 -17.59 -2.82
CA ARG A 309 4.85 -17.64 -3.69
C ARG A 309 4.63 -16.72 -4.86
N VAL A 310 5.71 -16.27 -5.47
CA VAL A 310 5.65 -15.48 -6.71
C VAL A 310 5.68 -16.44 -7.90
N PHE A 311 4.80 -16.21 -8.89
CA PHE A 311 4.70 -17.05 -10.09
C PHE A 311 5.34 -16.36 -11.30
N PRO A 312 5.94 -17.16 -12.19
CA PRO A 312 6.17 -18.60 -12.10
C PRO A 312 7.06 -18.96 -10.90
N ASP A 313 6.78 -20.08 -10.22
CA ASP A 313 7.52 -20.52 -9.02
C ASP A 313 8.88 -21.12 -9.42
N ASP A 314 9.74 -20.27 -9.95
CA ASP A 314 11.11 -20.58 -10.34
C ASP A 314 12.08 -19.74 -9.50
N PRO A 315 12.89 -20.34 -8.61
CA PRO A 315 13.79 -19.62 -7.72
C PRO A 315 14.89 -18.83 -8.46
N ASP A 316 15.18 -19.18 -9.72
CA ASP A 316 16.19 -18.51 -10.53
C ASP A 316 15.58 -17.41 -11.42
N GLN A 317 14.26 -17.38 -11.57
CA GLN A 317 13.56 -16.42 -12.38
C GLN A 317 12.91 -15.32 -11.52
N ARG A 318 13.58 -14.16 -11.44
CA ARG A 318 13.06 -12.98 -10.72
C ARG A 318 12.49 -11.89 -11.64
N SER A 319 12.45 -12.15 -12.94
CA SER A 319 11.94 -11.24 -13.97
C SER A 319 10.84 -11.93 -14.74
N ILE A 320 9.65 -11.34 -14.74
CA ILE A 320 8.41 -11.89 -15.29
C ILE A 320 7.86 -10.86 -16.28
N ILE A 321 7.21 -11.31 -17.35
CA ILE A 321 6.52 -10.46 -18.33
C ILE A 321 5.07 -10.89 -18.37
N LEU A 322 4.15 -9.95 -18.14
CA LEU A 322 2.72 -10.13 -18.37
C LEU A 322 2.38 -9.68 -19.81
N LYS A 323 1.61 -10.48 -20.53
CA LYS A 323 1.27 -10.27 -21.95
C LYS A 323 -0.23 -10.25 -22.16
#